data_ee3faba072e788f1e1459fdc35cba54d
#
_entry.id   ee3faba072e788f1e1459fdc35cba54d
#
_cell.length_a   1.000
_cell.length_b   1.000
_cell.length_c   1.000
_cell.angle_alpha   90.00
_cell.angle_beta   90.00
_cell.angle_gamma   90.00
#
_symmetry.space_group_name_H-M   'P 1'
#
loop_
_entity.id
_entity.type
_entity.pdbx_description
1 polymer ?
#
loop_
_entity_poly.entity_id
_entity_poly.type
_entity_poly.pdbx_seq_one_letter_code
_entity_poly.pdbx_strand_id
1 'polypeptide(L)'
;MGLNNFTGKPTGGGNAPTGGNNGILGGMPSMPPAPPAQGNDPTDMLINYNEQFAQSGTILYRDEVIQQTLSVLIGKNKPNALLVGPAGVGKTKIVEDIAYRLQNDDPLIPNALKGYTIYELPLQNVVAGASLLGEFEENVKAVVDFISNPKEKAILFIDEIHQLTEESSTTTYKKIAQFLKPALARGNMKCIGATTTQEAKSLLSDPAFNRRFSQLTVDELTSEQTLEILINSKAGFFKHYNNKVTIDDDTLKTVVTFANEYKKAGNHRPDNALTLLDRSISDAIIDRKVKELQAQASGDQNLIQAFKAMPIIPLTERQIKKTAINLATGNSKPTDFEEDAINDALSRIKGQDEAITSLVRALKEHNSPFYKYTATNDEKNKPETFLFVGPSGVGKTEVTKIISKYITGTDPIVLNMTEYNSPASINRIIGAPPGYVGYSSNTELPFDILSTNPYQIILLDEFEKCDAAVKTLFMQAFDEGFITTSKGTIVDFSRAIIIATTNAGNQDFKKSLGFNAIDGTDASVADLSKFFDVALLNRFNHILTFNPISKETYREIIQETYKRDVTRILTDYPRTTILPEIPDDDLDEIVESTYEKNFGARPAAKAVKKYVLNQVL
;
A
#
# COMPACT_ATOMS: atom_id res chain seq x y z
N MET A 1 6.63 -19.21 38.04
CA MET A 1 7.64 -18.74 39.00
C MET A 1 7.96 -17.32 38.63
N GLY A 2 7.76 -16.25 39.35
CA GLY A 2 7.21 -15.98 40.66
C GLY A 2 6.92 -14.48 40.67
N LEU A 3 5.78 -14.15 41.20
CA LEU A 3 5.27 -12.82 41.54
C LEU A 3 6.19 -12.14 42.57
N ASN A 4 6.29 -10.80 42.52
CA ASN A 4 6.18 -10.04 43.78
C ASN A 4 5.75 -8.58 43.52
N ASN A 5 4.57 -8.30 44.04
CA ASN A 5 4.01 -6.99 44.37
C ASN A 5 4.81 -6.33 45.50
N PHE A 6 4.93 -5.01 45.50
CA PHE A 6 4.95 -4.23 46.74
C PHE A 6 4.23 -2.90 46.58
N THR A 7 3.11 -2.80 47.21
CA THR A 7 2.39 -1.57 47.60
C THR A 7 2.96 -1.06 48.92
N GLY A 8 2.99 0.26 49.13
CA GLY A 8 3.26 0.85 50.43
C GLY A 8 3.28 2.37 50.43
N LYS A 9 2.15 3.01 50.72
CA LYS A 9 2.10 4.35 51.32
C LYS A 9 2.37 4.21 52.83
N PRO A 10 2.97 5.25 53.46
CA PRO A 10 2.33 5.75 54.68
C PRO A 10 2.21 7.24 54.83
N THR A 11 1.29 7.60 55.66
CA THR A 11 0.77 8.86 56.14
C THR A 11 1.53 9.43 57.34
N GLY A 12 1.37 10.74 57.55
CA GLY A 12 1.47 11.44 58.83
C GLY A 12 2.75 12.24 59.00
N GLY A 13 2.79 13.55 59.24
CA GLY A 13 2.04 14.38 60.15
C GLY A 13 2.96 14.93 61.21
N GLY A 14 3.10 16.30 61.36
CA GLY A 14 3.56 16.82 62.64
C GLY A 14 4.51 18.05 62.61
N ASN A 15 3.90 19.23 62.75
CA ASN A 15 4.28 20.41 63.57
C ASN A 15 5.67 21.08 63.49
N ALA A 16 5.57 22.38 63.21
CA ALA A 16 6.54 23.40 63.51
C ALA A 16 6.85 23.58 65.02
N PRO A 17 7.95 24.17 65.39
CA PRO A 17 7.86 25.40 66.12
C PRO A 17 8.80 26.53 65.65
N THR A 18 8.32 27.72 65.93
CA THR A 18 8.87 29.07 65.87
C THR A 18 10.09 29.29 66.76
N GLY A 19 11.01 30.14 66.36
CA GLY A 19 12.00 30.72 67.29
C GLY A 19 13.19 31.35 66.58
N GLY A 20 13.27 32.61 66.64
CA GLY A 20 14.00 33.76 66.25
C GLY A 20 15.47 33.84 66.45
N ASN A 21 15.97 34.74 65.66
CA ASN A 21 16.90 35.85 65.89
C ASN A 21 18.40 35.71 65.57
N ASN A 22 18.82 36.69 64.82
CA ASN A 22 20.14 37.37 64.79
C ASN A 22 21.34 36.77 64.05
N GLY A 23 21.51 37.29 62.83
CA GLY A 23 22.71 38.09 62.49
C GLY A 23 24.05 37.36 62.42
N ILE A 24 24.57 37.22 61.19
CA ILE A 24 25.97 37.57 60.85
C ILE A 24 26.03 37.64 59.31
N LEU A 25 26.38 38.82 58.80
CA LEU A 25 26.78 39.03 57.39
C LEU A 25 28.10 38.29 57.14
N GLY A 26 28.00 37.18 56.41
CA GLY A 26 29.12 36.47 55.78
C GLY A 26 28.96 36.53 54.31
N GLY A 27 29.80 37.21 53.55
CA GLY A 27 29.75 37.35 52.10
C GLY A 27 29.80 35.98 51.43
N MET A 28 28.80 35.74 50.63
CA MET A 28 28.86 34.65 49.66
C MET A 28 29.94 34.92 48.61
N PRO A 29 30.81 33.95 48.29
CA PRO A 29 31.71 34.11 47.16
C PRO A 29 30.86 34.25 45.91
N SER A 30 31.11 35.31 45.13
CA SER A 30 30.53 35.47 43.80
C SER A 30 30.81 34.21 42.97
N MET A 31 29.76 33.51 42.55
CA MET A 31 29.89 32.47 41.52
C MET A 31 30.60 33.10 40.31
N PRO A 32 31.59 32.40 39.74
CA PRO A 32 32.16 32.85 38.47
C PRO A 32 31.04 32.99 37.46
N PRO A 33 31.08 33.99 36.55
CA PRO A 33 30.11 34.10 35.48
C PRO A 33 30.07 32.77 34.73
N ALA A 34 28.86 32.25 34.48
CA ALA A 34 28.66 31.06 33.65
C ALA A 34 29.44 31.31 32.35
N PRO A 35 30.16 30.28 31.84
CA PRO A 35 30.81 30.42 30.55
C PRO A 35 29.73 30.83 29.52
N PRO A 36 30.08 31.75 28.59
CA PRO A 36 29.14 32.14 27.56
C PRO A 36 28.62 30.84 26.90
N ALA A 37 27.31 30.72 26.78
CA ALA A 37 26.70 29.64 26.07
C ALA A 37 27.42 29.56 24.71
N GLN A 38 28.06 28.44 24.42
CA GLN A 38 28.63 28.17 23.10
C GLN A 38 27.42 28.21 22.17
N GLY A 39 27.28 29.26 21.38
CA GLY A 39 26.27 29.36 20.36
C GLY A 39 26.48 28.17 19.42
N ASN A 40 25.47 27.32 19.30
CA ASN A 40 25.50 26.25 18.32
C ASN A 40 25.77 26.88 16.96
N ASP A 41 26.79 26.40 16.24
CA ASP A 41 27.08 26.85 14.89
C ASP A 41 25.81 26.52 14.05
N PRO A 42 25.19 27.48 13.34
CA PRO A 42 23.98 27.21 12.55
C PRO A 42 24.21 26.13 11.51
N THR A 43 25.45 25.85 11.10
CA THR A 43 25.81 24.79 10.18
C THR A 43 25.67 23.39 10.78
N ASP A 44 25.69 23.22 12.10
CA ASP A 44 25.49 21.92 12.78
C ASP A 44 24.08 21.35 12.56
N MET A 45 23.11 22.21 12.24
CA MET A 45 21.73 21.83 11.97
C MET A 45 21.44 21.58 10.48
N LEU A 46 22.40 21.88 9.62
CA LEU A 46 22.29 21.84 8.17
C LEU A 46 23.16 20.71 7.60
N ILE A 47 22.71 20.14 6.50
CA ILE A 47 23.52 19.17 5.73
C ILE A 47 24.13 19.89 4.52
N ASN A 48 25.45 19.91 4.43
CA ASN A 48 26.16 20.45 3.29
C ASN A 48 26.09 19.47 2.10
N TYR A 49 25.22 19.74 1.13
CA TYR A 49 25.02 18.89 -0.04
C TYR A 49 26.21 18.91 -0.99
N ASN A 50 26.92 20.03 -1.12
CA ASN A 50 28.08 20.11 -2.01
C ASN A 50 29.19 19.14 -1.57
N GLU A 51 29.46 19.06 -0.26
CA GLU A 51 30.44 18.11 0.29
C GLU A 51 29.95 16.66 0.18
N GLN A 52 28.68 16.44 0.58
CA GLN A 52 28.09 15.10 0.62
C GLN A 52 28.05 14.47 -0.76
N PHE A 53 27.74 15.23 -1.80
CA PHE A 53 27.56 14.75 -3.17
C PHE A 53 28.72 15.10 -4.11
N ALA A 54 29.86 15.52 -3.58
CA ALA A 54 31.04 15.93 -4.36
C ALA A 54 31.52 14.91 -5.42
N GLN A 55 31.22 13.63 -5.22
CA GLN A 55 31.63 12.52 -6.09
C GLN A 55 30.45 11.79 -6.75
N SER A 56 29.23 12.29 -6.65
CA SER A 56 28.02 11.58 -7.12
C SER A 56 27.88 11.49 -8.63
N GLY A 57 28.40 12.48 -9.37
CA GLY A 57 28.23 12.61 -10.82
C GLY A 57 26.88 13.24 -11.20
N THR A 58 26.70 13.47 -12.49
CA THR A 58 25.48 14.05 -13.07
C THR A 58 24.40 13.01 -13.29
N ILE A 59 23.13 13.44 -13.25
CA ILE A 59 21.98 12.58 -13.53
C ILE A 59 21.53 12.72 -14.99
N LEU A 60 20.83 11.69 -15.49
CA LEU A 60 20.33 11.67 -16.87
C LEU A 60 18.91 12.27 -16.96
N TYR A 61 18.61 12.86 -18.11
CA TYR A 61 17.26 13.31 -18.50
C TYR A 61 16.63 14.40 -17.62
N ARG A 62 17.46 15.17 -16.89
CA ARG A 62 16.97 16.26 -16.03
C ARG A 62 17.61 17.63 -16.33
N ASP A 63 18.41 17.73 -17.37
CA ASP A 63 19.12 18.97 -17.69
C ASP A 63 18.20 20.17 -17.88
N GLU A 64 17.03 20.01 -18.49
CA GLU A 64 16.06 21.08 -18.68
C GLU A 64 15.55 21.62 -17.33
N VAL A 65 15.13 20.74 -16.41
CA VAL A 65 14.64 21.15 -15.08
C VAL A 65 15.78 21.75 -14.27
N ILE A 66 17.01 21.24 -14.38
CA ILE A 66 18.20 21.81 -13.74
C ILE A 66 18.43 23.23 -14.25
N GLN A 67 18.43 23.45 -15.58
CA GLN A 67 18.58 24.78 -16.18
C GLN A 67 17.50 25.75 -15.72
N GLN A 68 16.24 25.31 -15.69
CA GLN A 68 15.13 26.12 -15.18
C GLN A 68 15.32 26.46 -13.70
N THR A 69 15.78 25.51 -12.88
CA THR A 69 16.07 25.72 -11.46
C THR A 69 17.18 26.76 -11.29
N LEU A 70 18.28 26.61 -12.00
CA LEU A 70 19.38 27.59 -11.99
C LEU A 70 18.92 28.97 -12.47
N SER A 71 18.09 29.03 -13.51
CA SER A 71 17.49 30.29 -14.00
C SER A 71 16.65 31.00 -12.93
N VAL A 72 15.85 30.26 -12.19
CA VAL A 72 15.07 30.80 -11.08
C VAL A 72 16.00 31.33 -9.98
N LEU A 73 17.04 30.57 -9.59
CA LEU A 73 17.96 30.93 -8.51
C LEU A 73 18.79 32.19 -8.79
N ILE A 74 19.08 32.52 -10.07
CA ILE A 74 19.74 33.78 -10.42
C ILE A 74 18.77 34.97 -10.49
N GLY A 75 17.48 34.71 -10.44
CA GLY A 75 16.43 35.72 -10.49
C GLY A 75 16.53 36.74 -9.35
N LYS A 76 16.30 38.03 -9.64
CA LYS A 76 16.36 39.11 -8.64
C LYS A 76 15.15 39.11 -7.69
N ASN A 77 13.95 38.86 -8.20
CA ASN A 77 12.72 39.12 -7.46
C ASN A 77 12.13 37.87 -6.77
N LYS A 78 12.37 36.67 -7.32
CA LYS A 78 11.85 35.39 -6.81
C LYS A 78 12.91 34.29 -6.99
N PRO A 79 14.01 34.32 -6.22
CA PRO A 79 15.09 33.36 -6.39
C PRO A 79 14.78 32.02 -5.68
N ASN A 80 13.51 31.61 -5.65
CA ASN A 80 13.10 30.40 -4.97
C ASN A 80 12.39 29.47 -5.95
N ALA A 81 12.90 28.26 -6.14
CA ALA A 81 12.36 27.22 -6.99
C ALA A 81 11.56 26.23 -6.16
N LEU A 82 10.39 25.82 -6.65
CA LEU A 82 9.58 24.74 -6.09
C LEU A 82 9.51 23.59 -7.09
N LEU A 83 10.21 22.49 -6.81
CA LEU A 83 10.16 21.27 -7.60
C LEU A 83 8.88 20.49 -7.23
N VAL A 84 7.96 20.38 -8.17
CA VAL A 84 6.67 19.72 -7.98
C VAL A 84 6.55 18.52 -8.91
N GLY A 85 6.28 17.36 -8.37
CA GLY A 85 6.10 16.15 -9.16
C GLY A 85 5.77 14.95 -8.27
N PRO A 86 5.31 13.84 -8.85
CA PRO A 86 4.99 12.63 -8.11
C PRO A 86 6.14 12.15 -7.21
N ALA A 87 5.84 11.30 -6.23
CA ALA A 87 6.89 10.65 -5.43
C ALA A 87 7.74 9.73 -6.32
N GLY A 88 9.05 9.65 -6.08
CA GLY A 88 9.96 8.77 -6.82
C GLY A 88 10.41 9.25 -8.20
N VAL A 89 10.01 10.45 -8.66
CA VAL A 89 10.48 10.98 -9.96
C VAL A 89 11.90 11.58 -9.93
N GLY A 90 12.52 11.69 -8.75
CA GLY A 90 13.90 12.15 -8.60
C GLY A 90 14.06 13.63 -8.30
N LYS A 91 13.10 14.30 -7.64
CA LYS A 91 13.21 15.72 -7.24
C LYS A 91 14.45 16.01 -6.40
N THR A 92 14.71 15.21 -5.39
CA THR A 92 15.88 15.31 -4.52
C THR A 92 17.19 15.10 -5.30
N LYS A 93 17.18 14.14 -6.27
CA LYS A 93 18.34 13.87 -7.14
C LYS A 93 18.71 15.06 -8.04
N ILE A 94 17.74 15.88 -8.45
CA ILE A 94 17.99 17.13 -9.18
C ILE A 94 18.82 18.10 -8.32
N VAL A 95 18.48 18.21 -7.03
CA VAL A 95 19.21 19.08 -6.10
C VAL A 95 20.62 18.54 -5.80
N GLU A 96 20.77 17.22 -5.66
CA GLU A 96 22.07 16.57 -5.52
C GLU A 96 22.96 16.81 -6.74
N ASP A 97 22.42 16.75 -7.97
CA ASP A 97 23.16 17.06 -9.19
C ASP A 97 23.59 18.54 -9.23
N ILE A 98 22.71 19.47 -8.89
CA ILE A 98 23.06 20.90 -8.80
C ILE A 98 24.19 21.10 -7.78
N ALA A 99 24.12 20.45 -6.62
CA ALA A 99 25.18 20.52 -5.61
C ALA A 99 26.51 19.94 -6.12
N TYR A 100 26.48 18.79 -6.79
CA TYR A 100 27.64 18.22 -7.47
C TYR A 100 28.26 19.19 -8.49
N ARG A 101 27.44 19.81 -9.35
CA ARG A 101 27.88 20.77 -10.36
C ARG A 101 28.46 22.04 -9.74
N LEU A 102 27.86 22.54 -8.65
CA LEU A 102 28.38 23.69 -7.90
C LEU A 102 29.76 23.39 -7.28
N GLN A 103 29.95 22.19 -6.75
CA GLN A 103 31.21 21.76 -6.13
C GLN A 103 32.33 21.58 -7.15
N ASN A 104 31.99 21.14 -8.36
CA ASN A 104 32.97 20.78 -9.40
C ASN A 104 33.14 21.86 -10.48
N ASP A 105 32.64 23.07 -10.25
CA ASP A 105 32.73 24.20 -11.21
C ASP A 105 32.24 23.84 -12.63
N ASP A 106 31.14 23.06 -12.72
CA ASP A 106 30.56 22.62 -13.99
C ASP A 106 30.20 23.82 -14.88
N PRO A 107 30.48 23.75 -16.20
CA PRO A 107 30.17 24.83 -17.13
C PRO A 107 28.72 25.28 -17.20
N LEU A 108 27.76 24.41 -16.80
CA LEU A 108 26.32 24.73 -16.71
C LEU A 108 26.01 25.75 -15.59
N ILE A 109 26.89 25.86 -14.59
CA ILE A 109 26.67 26.76 -13.44
C ILE A 109 26.95 28.22 -13.86
N PRO A 110 25.93 29.10 -13.77
CA PRO A 110 26.12 30.52 -14.08
C PRO A 110 27.12 31.17 -13.11
N ASN A 111 27.89 32.15 -13.60
CA ASN A 111 28.87 32.89 -12.79
C ASN A 111 28.26 33.49 -11.51
N ALA A 112 26.96 33.86 -11.55
CA ALA A 112 26.23 34.40 -10.41
C ALA A 112 26.03 33.40 -9.27
N LEU A 113 26.16 32.10 -9.54
CA LEU A 113 26.01 31.02 -8.54
C LEU A 113 27.34 30.34 -8.20
N LYS A 114 28.46 30.76 -8.78
CA LYS A 114 29.78 30.19 -8.46
C LYS A 114 30.15 30.45 -6.98
N GLY A 115 30.57 29.34 -6.34
CA GLY A 115 30.94 29.34 -4.92
C GLY A 115 29.73 29.34 -3.98
N TYR A 116 28.52 29.08 -4.49
CA TYR A 116 27.36 28.82 -3.62
C TYR A 116 27.38 27.37 -3.15
N THR A 117 26.88 27.18 -1.91
CA THR A 117 26.70 25.87 -1.28
C THR A 117 25.22 25.63 -1.01
N ILE A 118 24.73 24.46 -1.35
CA ILE A 118 23.36 24.02 -1.01
C ILE A 118 23.39 23.39 0.38
N TYR A 119 22.56 23.90 1.26
CA TYR A 119 22.34 23.38 2.60
C TYR A 119 20.92 22.85 2.73
N GLU A 120 20.78 21.55 3.00
CA GLU A 120 19.49 20.98 3.37
C GLU A 120 19.17 21.30 4.82
N LEU A 121 17.92 21.69 5.07
CA LEU A 121 17.34 21.80 6.41
C LEU A 121 16.47 20.57 6.71
N PRO A 122 17.00 19.56 7.42
CA PRO A 122 16.18 18.44 7.87
C PRO A 122 15.23 18.92 8.97
N LEU A 123 13.93 19.05 8.65
CA LEU A 123 12.93 19.59 9.58
C LEU A 123 12.88 18.83 10.91
N GLN A 124 13.19 17.54 10.90
CA GLN A 124 13.24 16.70 12.11
C GLN A 124 14.39 17.05 13.04
N ASN A 125 15.57 17.41 12.51
CA ASN A 125 16.76 17.73 13.32
C ASN A 125 16.57 19.03 14.10
N VAL A 126 15.87 19.99 13.53
CA VAL A 126 15.57 21.26 14.18
C VAL A 126 14.67 21.07 15.40
N VAL A 127 13.81 20.03 15.36
CA VAL A 127 12.92 19.68 16.48
C VAL A 127 13.66 18.91 17.58
N ALA A 128 14.56 18.01 17.20
CA ALA A 128 15.26 17.12 18.14
C ALA A 128 16.34 17.83 18.96
N GLY A 129 16.92 18.94 18.45
CA GLY A 129 18.03 19.67 19.06
C GLY A 129 17.64 20.70 20.12
N ALA A 130 16.34 20.88 20.41
CA ALA A 130 15.89 21.92 21.34
C ALA A 130 15.22 21.33 22.58
N SER A 131 15.87 21.42 23.73
CA SER A 131 15.32 21.03 25.03
C SER A 131 14.26 21.99 25.56
N LEU A 132 14.32 23.25 25.15
CA LEU A 132 13.45 24.36 25.57
C LEU A 132 12.95 25.14 24.34
N LEU A 133 11.74 25.66 24.44
CA LEU A 133 11.08 26.40 23.36
C LEU A 133 11.88 27.63 22.87
N GLY A 134 12.63 28.28 23.75
CA GLY A 134 13.48 29.43 23.44
C GLY A 134 14.71 29.07 22.59
N GLU A 135 15.37 27.96 22.90
CA GLU A 135 16.52 27.46 22.12
C GLU A 135 16.14 27.10 20.68
N PHE A 136 14.95 26.54 20.52
CA PHE A 136 14.42 26.24 19.19
C PHE A 136 14.28 27.51 18.31
N GLU A 137 13.69 28.56 18.87
CA GLU A 137 13.47 29.82 18.14
C GLU A 137 14.79 30.51 17.78
N GLU A 138 15.77 30.47 18.69
CA GLU A 138 17.13 31.02 18.47
C GLU A 138 17.85 30.21 17.36
N ASN A 139 17.77 28.90 17.40
CA ASN A 139 18.37 28.01 16.40
C ASN A 139 17.80 28.23 14.99
N VAL A 140 16.46 28.27 14.86
CA VAL A 140 15.82 28.57 13.57
C VAL A 140 16.22 29.94 13.05
N LYS A 141 16.26 30.92 13.92
CA LYS A 141 16.68 32.30 13.56
C LYS A 141 18.14 32.33 13.10
N ALA A 142 19.05 31.64 13.79
CA ALA A 142 20.46 31.56 13.42
C ALA A 142 20.63 30.92 12.03
N VAL A 143 19.91 29.85 11.71
CA VAL A 143 19.89 29.23 10.38
C VAL A 143 19.37 30.22 9.32
N VAL A 144 18.26 30.91 9.57
CA VAL A 144 17.69 31.88 8.63
C VAL A 144 18.63 33.03 8.38
N ASP A 145 19.28 33.56 9.44
CA ASP A 145 20.24 34.64 9.35
C ASP A 145 21.50 34.20 8.57
N PHE A 146 22.02 33.00 8.81
CA PHE A 146 23.14 32.41 8.07
C PHE A 146 22.81 32.29 6.56
N ILE A 147 21.69 31.63 6.19
CA ILE A 147 21.31 31.45 4.79
C ILE A 147 21.01 32.78 4.09
N SER A 148 20.48 33.78 4.83
CA SER A 148 20.15 35.09 4.28
C SER A 148 21.37 36.02 4.14
N ASN A 149 22.53 35.62 4.68
CA ASN A 149 23.75 36.41 4.60
C ASN A 149 24.40 36.27 3.22
N PRO A 150 24.50 37.35 2.41
CA PRO A 150 25.08 37.25 1.07
C PRO A 150 26.55 36.80 1.03
N LYS A 151 27.27 36.92 2.15
CA LYS A 151 28.68 36.53 2.26
C LYS A 151 28.84 35.00 2.29
N GLU A 152 27.87 34.30 2.87
CA GLU A 152 27.90 32.84 3.02
C GLU A 152 27.57 32.09 1.73
N LYS A 153 27.02 32.80 0.74
CA LYS A 153 26.66 32.21 -0.57
C LYS A 153 25.89 30.88 -0.42
N ALA A 154 24.89 30.88 0.43
CA ALA A 154 24.11 29.71 0.77
C ALA A 154 22.80 29.63 -0.04
N ILE A 155 22.41 28.43 -0.40
CA ILE A 155 21.09 28.09 -0.96
C ILE A 155 20.44 27.12 0.00
N LEU A 156 19.24 27.45 0.49
CA LEU A 156 18.47 26.56 1.36
C LEU A 156 17.74 25.52 0.52
N PHE A 157 17.88 24.24 0.89
CA PHE A 157 17.04 23.18 0.37
C PHE A 157 16.12 22.64 1.46
N ILE A 158 14.83 22.49 1.14
CA ILE A 158 13.84 21.89 2.02
C ILE A 158 13.11 20.81 1.23
N ASP A 159 13.38 19.56 1.57
CA ASP A 159 12.59 18.45 1.06
C ASP A 159 11.26 18.38 1.82
N GLU A 160 10.21 17.90 1.16
CA GLU A 160 8.85 17.83 1.74
C GLU A 160 8.37 19.18 2.32
N ILE A 161 8.66 20.30 1.63
CA ILE A 161 8.39 21.66 2.10
C ILE A 161 6.92 21.92 2.50
N HIS A 162 5.97 21.09 2.02
CA HIS A 162 4.56 21.13 2.38
C HIS A 162 4.33 20.91 3.89
N GLN A 163 5.27 20.27 4.60
CA GLN A 163 5.19 20.10 6.05
C GLN A 163 5.17 21.44 6.82
N LEU A 164 5.55 22.54 6.15
CA LEU A 164 5.49 23.89 6.71
C LEU A 164 4.11 24.55 6.59
N THR A 165 3.11 23.89 6.04
CA THR A 165 1.74 24.43 5.89
C THR A 165 0.92 24.26 7.17
N GLU A 166 -0.16 25.06 7.31
CA GLU A 166 -1.01 25.03 8.49
C GLU A 166 -1.83 23.74 8.62
N GLU A 167 -2.16 23.08 7.50
CA GLU A 167 -3.00 21.89 7.48
C GLU A 167 -2.26 20.63 7.92
N SER A 168 -0.96 20.53 7.63
CA SER A 168 -0.17 19.30 7.84
C SER A 168 0.79 19.37 9.02
N SER A 169 0.99 20.54 9.67
CA SER A 169 2.11 20.75 10.55
C SER A 169 1.79 20.62 12.04
N THR A 170 2.74 20.04 12.78
CA THR A 170 2.84 20.20 14.24
C THR A 170 3.07 21.68 14.59
N THR A 171 2.79 22.08 15.84
CA THR A 171 3.02 23.45 16.32
C THR A 171 4.44 23.94 16.04
N THR A 172 5.42 23.04 16.01
CA THR A 172 6.85 23.31 15.78
C THR A 172 7.14 23.69 14.33
N TYR A 173 6.60 22.97 13.34
CA TYR A 173 6.81 23.31 11.93
C TYR A 173 6.14 24.63 11.53
N LYS A 174 5.00 24.98 12.15
CA LYS A 174 4.38 26.30 12.00
C LYS A 174 5.31 27.43 12.41
N LYS A 175 6.08 27.24 13.48
CA LYS A 175 7.08 28.23 13.93
C LYS A 175 8.22 28.36 12.93
N ILE A 176 8.76 27.26 12.37
CA ILE A 176 9.77 27.34 11.31
C ILE A 176 9.24 28.16 10.14
N ALA A 177 8.00 27.89 9.70
CA ALA A 177 7.37 28.65 8.63
C ALA A 177 7.26 30.15 8.94
N GLN A 178 6.95 30.52 10.18
CA GLN A 178 6.88 31.94 10.61
C GLN A 178 8.21 32.67 10.48
N PHE A 179 9.34 32.02 10.73
CA PHE A 179 10.67 32.59 10.54
C PHE A 179 11.10 32.63 9.07
N LEU A 180 10.77 31.60 8.30
CA LEU A 180 11.12 31.52 6.86
C LEU A 180 10.32 32.52 6.01
N LYS A 181 9.02 32.68 6.26
CA LYS A 181 8.14 33.58 5.46
C LYS A 181 8.69 35.00 5.30
N PRO A 182 9.17 35.71 6.35
CA PRO A 182 9.77 37.05 6.21
C PRO A 182 11.08 37.05 5.42
N ALA A 183 11.94 36.03 5.58
CA ALA A 183 13.21 35.91 4.87
C ALA A 183 13.00 35.68 3.37
N LEU A 184 12.12 34.77 3.01
CA LEU A 184 11.66 34.55 1.62
C LEU A 184 11.05 35.83 1.01
N ALA A 185 10.37 36.64 1.84
CA ALA A 185 9.74 37.87 1.40
C ALA A 185 10.71 38.96 0.98
N ARG A 186 11.86 39.05 1.64
CA ARG A 186 12.87 40.10 1.39
C ARG A 186 13.70 39.84 0.14
N GLY A 187 13.66 38.61 -0.45
CA GLY A 187 14.42 38.24 -1.65
C GLY A 187 15.94 38.08 -1.42
N ASN A 188 16.39 38.12 -0.17
CA ASN A 188 17.81 37.96 0.18
C ASN A 188 18.21 36.48 0.34
N MET A 189 17.23 35.58 0.38
CA MET A 189 17.44 34.14 0.54
C MET A 189 17.13 33.44 -0.76
N LYS A 190 17.97 32.48 -1.14
CA LYS A 190 17.71 31.54 -2.24
C LYS A 190 17.25 30.22 -1.66
N CYS A 191 16.17 29.68 -2.19
CA CYS A 191 15.60 28.44 -1.67
C CYS A 191 15.17 27.51 -2.80
N ILE A 192 15.39 26.21 -2.61
CA ILE A 192 14.80 25.15 -3.39
C ILE A 192 13.86 24.37 -2.45
N GLY A 193 12.60 24.21 -2.84
CA GLY A 193 11.65 23.34 -2.15
C GLY A 193 11.31 22.16 -3.04
N ALA A 194 11.05 20.99 -2.46
CA ALA A 194 10.51 19.84 -3.16
C ALA A 194 9.22 19.36 -2.49
N THR A 195 8.22 18.95 -3.30
CA THR A 195 6.94 18.45 -2.80
C THR A 195 6.22 17.65 -3.88
N THR A 196 5.17 16.92 -3.49
CA THR A 196 4.33 16.22 -4.46
C THR A 196 3.29 17.14 -5.10
N THR A 197 2.69 16.68 -6.20
CA THR A 197 1.65 17.46 -6.93
C THR A 197 0.40 17.72 -6.07
N GLN A 198 0.02 16.78 -5.20
CA GLN A 198 -1.11 16.92 -4.30
C GLN A 198 -0.84 17.95 -3.20
N GLU A 199 0.31 17.83 -2.56
CA GLU A 199 0.72 18.67 -1.43
C GLU A 199 1.10 20.09 -1.85
N ALA A 200 1.58 20.27 -3.10
CA ALA A 200 1.83 21.59 -3.68
C ALA A 200 0.56 22.47 -3.68
N LYS A 201 -0.63 21.91 -3.83
CA LYS A 201 -1.89 22.65 -3.79
C LYS A 201 -2.10 23.29 -2.41
N SER A 202 -1.85 22.53 -1.34
CA SER A 202 -1.93 23.05 0.04
C SER A 202 -0.88 24.13 0.30
N LEU A 203 0.38 23.90 -0.09
CA LEU A 203 1.46 24.88 0.06
C LEU A 203 1.16 26.20 -0.68
N LEU A 204 0.68 26.10 -1.91
CA LEU A 204 0.39 27.26 -2.77
C LEU A 204 -0.95 27.94 -2.43
N SER A 205 -1.80 27.34 -1.61
CA SER A 205 -2.97 28.02 -1.03
C SER A 205 -2.57 29.12 -0.07
N ASP A 206 -1.38 29.04 0.55
CA ASP A 206 -0.80 30.10 1.36
C ASP A 206 -0.20 31.20 0.45
N PRO A 207 -0.76 32.44 0.48
CA PRO A 207 -0.29 33.55 -0.36
C PRO A 207 1.18 33.91 -0.15
N ALA A 208 1.76 33.61 1.03
CA ALA A 208 3.14 33.91 1.33
C ALA A 208 4.10 33.02 0.53
N PHE A 209 3.78 31.73 0.37
CA PHE A 209 4.55 30.80 -0.45
C PHE A 209 4.26 30.99 -1.95
N ASN A 210 2.99 31.09 -2.35
CA ASN A 210 2.59 31.23 -3.75
C ASN A 210 3.28 32.39 -4.47
N ARG A 211 3.39 33.55 -3.79
CA ARG A 211 4.05 34.74 -4.36
C ARG A 211 5.57 34.67 -4.41
N ARG A 212 6.20 33.69 -3.74
CA ARG A 212 7.65 33.66 -3.52
C ARG A 212 8.35 32.53 -4.26
N PHE A 213 7.64 31.46 -4.55
CA PHE A 213 8.18 30.32 -5.28
C PHE A 213 7.78 30.35 -6.76
N SER A 214 8.73 29.96 -7.63
CA SER A 214 8.48 29.61 -9.03
C SER A 214 8.32 28.11 -9.11
N GLN A 215 7.12 27.64 -9.49
CA GLN A 215 6.82 26.22 -9.61
C GLN A 215 7.48 25.65 -10.87
N LEU A 216 8.20 24.55 -10.73
CA LEU A 216 8.84 23.77 -11.79
C LEU A 216 8.32 22.33 -11.71
N THR A 217 7.72 21.84 -12.79
CA THR A 217 7.18 20.49 -12.85
C THR A 217 8.28 19.48 -13.13
N VAL A 218 8.30 18.40 -12.38
CA VAL A 218 9.20 17.25 -12.58
C VAL A 218 8.35 16.05 -12.96
N ASP A 219 8.32 15.74 -14.25
CA ASP A 219 7.51 14.65 -14.79
C ASP A 219 8.16 13.28 -14.58
N GLU A 220 7.32 12.24 -14.62
CA GLU A 220 7.77 10.85 -14.61
C GLU A 220 8.58 10.56 -15.88
N LEU A 221 9.69 9.84 -15.77
CA LEU A 221 10.50 9.43 -16.92
C LEU A 221 9.79 8.36 -17.76
N THR A 222 10.13 8.28 -19.06
CA THR A 222 9.62 7.20 -19.91
C THR A 222 10.25 5.85 -19.54
N SER A 223 9.67 4.76 -20.06
CA SER A 223 10.21 3.41 -19.84
C SER A 223 11.62 3.26 -20.43
N GLU A 224 11.84 3.86 -21.60
CA GLU A 224 13.14 3.86 -22.30
C GLU A 224 14.22 4.63 -21.51
N GLN A 225 13.87 5.83 -21.03
CA GLN A 225 14.75 6.63 -20.18
C GLN A 225 15.08 5.91 -18.86
N THR A 226 14.09 5.24 -18.28
CA THR A 226 14.26 4.46 -17.05
C THR A 226 15.19 3.26 -17.29
N LEU A 227 15.03 2.56 -18.41
CA LEU A 227 15.91 1.46 -18.79
C LEU A 227 17.37 1.91 -18.89
N GLU A 228 17.61 3.06 -19.54
CA GLU A 228 18.97 3.60 -19.66
C GLU A 228 19.59 3.97 -18.31
N ILE A 229 18.79 4.49 -17.38
CA ILE A 229 19.23 4.72 -16.00
C ILE A 229 19.61 3.40 -15.31
N LEU A 230 18.81 2.33 -15.48
CA LEU A 230 19.13 1.02 -14.92
C LEU A 230 20.43 0.45 -15.49
N ILE A 231 20.64 0.56 -16.82
CA ILE A 231 21.86 0.12 -17.50
C ILE A 231 23.07 0.86 -16.93
N ASN A 232 22.99 2.18 -16.78
CA ASN A 232 24.09 2.99 -16.23
C ASN A 232 24.33 2.71 -14.72
N SER A 233 23.30 2.38 -13.97
CA SER A 233 23.40 2.04 -12.54
C SER A 233 23.89 0.63 -12.26
N LYS A 234 23.87 -0.26 -13.27
CA LYS A 234 24.21 -1.69 -13.19
C LYS A 234 25.55 -1.98 -12.51
N ALA A 235 26.59 -1.24 -12.89
CA ALA A 235 27.92 -1.39 -12.30
C ALA A 235 27.94 -1.05 -10.80
N GLY A 236 27.18 -0.05 -10.37
CA GLY A 236 27.04 0.34 -8.96
C GLY A 236 26.38 -0.77 -8.14
N PHE A 237 25.29 -1.35 -8.65
CA PHE A 237 24.64 -2.51 -8.01
C PHE A 237 25.57 -3.69 -7.89
N PHE A 238 26.29 -4.07 -8.95
CA PHE A 238 27.22 -5.18 -8.91
C PHE A 238 28.33 -4.98 -7.88
N LYS A 239 28.90 -3.79 -7.81
CA LYS A 239 29.91 -3.44 -6.80
C LYS A 239 29.35 -3.55 -5.39
N HIS A 240 28.14 -3.04 -5.15
CA HIS A 240 27.47 -3.09 -3.85
C HIS A 240 27.26 -4.54 -3.37
N TYR A 241 26.81 -5.43 -4.26
CA TYR A 241 26.56 -6.84 -3.98
C TYR A 241 27.78 -7.76 -4.20
N ASN A 242 29.00 -7.19 -4.22
CA ASN A 242 30.26 -7.92 -4.38
C ASN A 242 30.28 -8.84 -5.63
N ASN A 243 29.68 -8.43 -6.71
CA ASN A 243 29.56 -9.16 -7.98
C ASN A 243 28.97 -10.57 -7.84
N LYS A 244 28.09 -10.79 -6.86
CA LYS A 244 27.43 -12.10 -6.64
C LYS A 244 26.28 -12.38 -7.59
N VAL A 245 25.79 -11.37 -8.29
CA VAL A 245 24.64 -11.48 -9.21
C VAL A 245 25.04 -10.97 -10.59
N THR A 246 24.51 -11.58 -11.63
CA THR A 246 24.62 -11.06 -13.01
C THR A 246 23.25 -10.79 -13.60
N ILE A 247 23.15 -9.72 -14.40
CA ILE A 247 21.93 -9.27 -15.02
C ILE A 247 22.26 -8.84 -16.44
N ASP A 248 21.55 -9.36 -17.42
CA ASP A 248 21.64 -8.89 -18.80
C ASP A 248 20.67 -7.73 -19.07
N ASP A 249 20.79 -7.09 -20.21
CA ASP A 249 20.01 -5.91 -20.54
C ASP A 249 18.53 -6.27 -20.86
N ASP A 250 18.25 -7.49 -21.31
CA ASP A 250 16.87 -7.95 -21.53
C ASP A 250 16.16 -8.20 -20.19
N THR A 251 16.88 -8.70 -19.21
CA THR A 251 16.39 -8.79 -17.82
C THR A 251 16.10 -7.40 -17.24
N LEU A 252 16.88 -6.37 -17.54
CA LEU A 252 16.60 -5.00 -17.12
C LEU A 252 15.34 -4.42 -17.79
N LYS A 253 15.06 -4.76 -19.06
CA LYS A 253 13.77 -4.41 -19.70
C LYS A 253 12.60 -5.04 -18.96
N THR A 254 12.76 -6.30 -18.56
CA THR A 254 11.76 -7.02 -17.76
C THR A 254 11.52 -6.33 -16.40
N VAL A 255 12.58 -5.82 -15.75
CA VAL A 255 12.44 -5.05 -14.50
C VAL A 255 11.57 -3.80 -14.73
N VAL A 256 11.83 -3.02 -15.77
CA VAL A 256 11.02 -1.82 -16.09
C VAL A 256 9.57 -2.19 -16.37
N THR A 257 9.34 -3.26 -17.14
CA THR A 257 7.99 -3.76 -17.46
C THR A 257 7.24 -4.13 -16.19
N PHE A 258 7.83 -4.94 -15.31
CA PHE A 258 7.17 -5.37 -14.08
C PHE A 258 7.04 -4.25 -13.04
N ALA A 259 7.98 -3.31 -12.98
CA ALA A 259 7.84 -2.13 -12.14
C ALA A 259 6.63 -1.26 -12.55
N ASN A 260 6.27 -1.24 -13.83
CA ASN A 260 5.07 -0.57 -14.32
C ASN A 260 3.80 -1.39 -14.09
N GLU A 261 3.86 -2.71 -14.33
CA GLU A 261 2.71 -3.60 -14.17
C GLU A 261 2.28 -3.78 -12.72
N TYR A 262 3.23 -3.88 -11.80
CA TYR A 262 3.01 -4.18 -10.37
C TYR A 262 3.30 -2.97 -9.47
N LYS A 263 3.18 -1.74 -9.98
CA LYS A 263 3.41 -0.55 -9.16
C LYS A 263 2.29 -0.33 -8.16
N LYS A 264 2.67 0.12 -6.95
CA LYS A 264 1.71 0.71 -6.01
C LYS A 264 1.28 2.09 -6.49
N ALA A 265 0.07 2.49 -6.12
CA ALA A 265 -0.35 3.87 -6.32
C ALA A 265 0.65 4.83 -5.67
N GLY A 266 1.05 5.86 -6.40
CA GLY A 266 2.02 6.84 -5.92
C GLY A 266 3.49 6.51 -6.15
N ASN A 267 3.86 5.30 -6.62
CA ASN A 267 5.23 4.96 -6.99
C ASN A 267 5.47 5.23 -8.47
N HIS A 268 6.48 6.02 -8.78
CA HIS A 268 6.77 6.44 -10.16
C HIS A 268 8.21 6.13 -10.57
N ARG A 269 8.42 6.14 -11.88
CA ARG A 269 9.76 5.96 -12.48
C ARG A 269 10.64 7.17 -12.22
N PRO A 270 11.94 6.96 -12.01
CA PRO A 270 12.68 5.68 -12.10
C PRO A 270 12.70 4.89 -10.77
N ASP A 271 12.23 5.46 -9.66
CA ASP A 271 12.39 4.89 -8.32
C ASP A 271 11.77 3.50 -8.16
N ASN A 272 10.56 3.28 -8.71
CA ASN A 272 9.91 1.97 -8.67
C ASN A 272 10.74 0.88 -9.35
N ALA A 273 11.40 1.18 -10.47
CA ALA A 273 12.23 0.22 -11.19
C ALA A 273 13.59 -0.02 -10.48
N LEU A 274 14.20 1.03 -9.93
CA LEU A 274 15.42 0.92 -9.12
C LEU A 274 15.17 0.09 -7.86
N THR A 275 14.07 0.35 -7.16
CA THR A 275 13.66 -0.40 -5.96
C THR A 275 13.38 -1.87 -6.29
N LEU A 276 12.68 -2.15 -7.41
CA LEU A 276 12.42 -3.52 -7.83
C LEU A 276 13.71 -4.26 -8.17
N LEU A 277 14.66 -3.62 -8.87
CA LEU A 277 15.95 -4.20 -9.21
C LEU A 277 16.74 -4.54 -7.93
N ASP A 278 16.89 -3.58 -7.04
CA ASP A 278 17.63 -3.73 -5.78
C ASP A 278 17.06 -4.86 -4.93
N ARG A 279 15.74 -4.88 -4.75
CA ARG A 279 15.04 -5.92 -4.00
C ARG A 279 15.16 -7.29 -4.65
N SER A 280 15.06 -7.37 -5.98
CA SER A 280 15.20 -8.64 -6.71
C SER A 280 16.60 -9.25 -6.55
N ILE A 281 17.64 -8.41 -6.57
CA ILE A 281 19.02 -8.85 -6.30
C ILE A 281 19.15 -9.39 -4.86
N SER A 282 18.64 -8.63 -3.89
CA SER A 282 18.69 -9.00 -2.48
C SER A 282 17.96 -10.32 -2.23
N ASP A 283 16.74 -10.47 -2.76
CA ASP A 283 15.94 -11.68 -2.62
C ASP A 283 16.63 -12.90 -3.27
N ALA A 284 17.24 -12.72 -4.46
CA ALA A 284 17.98 -13.79 -5.13
C ALA A 284 19.19 -14.30 -4.31
N ILE A 285 19.91 -13.37 -3.67
CA ILE A 285 21.05 -13.73 -2.80
C ILE A 285 20.57 -14.51 -1.56
N ILE A 286 19.49 -14.07 -0.93
CA ILE A 286 18.93 -14.73 0.26
C ILE A 286 18.33 -16.09 -0.11
N ASP A 287 17.53 -16.18 -1.18
CA ASP A 287 16.97 -17.45 -1.68
C ASP A 287 18.07 -18.47 -1.96
N ARG A 288 19.18 -18.03 -2.57
CA ARG A 288 20.35 -18.88 -2.80
C ARG A 288 20.96 -19.38 -1.49
N LYS A 289 21.16 -18.47 -0.51
CA LYS A 289 21.74 -18.82 0.77
C LYS A 289 20.89 -19.83 1.55
N VAL A 290 19.57 -19.66 1.52
CA VAL A 290 18.62 -20.60 2.14
C VAL A 290 18.73 -21.99 1.51
N LYS A 291 18.75 -22.07 0.17
CA LYS A 291 18.90 -23.34 -0.57
C LYS A 291 20.24 -24.01 -0.29
N GLU A 292 21.33 -23.26 -0.19
CA GLU A 292 22.64 -23.80 0.20
C GLU A 292 22.62 -24.42 1.60
N LEU A 293 21.99 -23.76 2.57
CA LEU A 293 21.85 -24.29 3.93
C LEU A 293 20.96 -25.54 3.97
N GLN A 294 19.87 -25.56 3.21
CA GLN A 294 19.00 -26.73 3.09
C GLN A 294 19.73 -27.93 2.46
N ALA A 295 20.50 -27.69 1.39
CA ALA A 295 21.31 -28.73 0.76
C ALA A 295 22.40 -29.30 1.73
N GLN A 296 23.00 -28.42 2.52
CA GLN A 296 23.95 -28.86 3.56
C GLN A 296 23.27 -29.69 4.66
N ALA A 297 22.08 -29.28 5.10
CA ALA A 297 21.31 -29.98 6.13
C ALA A 297 20.79 -31.34 5.65
N SER A 298 20.42 -31.47 4.39
CA SER A 298 19.97 -32.73 3.77
C SER A 298 21.08 -33.63 3.31
N GLY A 299 22.35 -33.15 3.31
CA GLY A 299 23.52 -33.92 2.82
C GLY A 299 23.54 -34.11 1.30
N ASP A 300 22.80 -33.34 0.52
CA ASP A 300 22.74 -33.44 -0.95
C ASP A 300 24.01 -32.90 -1.60
N GLN A 301 24.98 -33.81 -1.80
CA GLN A 301 26.28 -33.49 -2.39
C GLN A 301 26.18 -32.97 -3.83
N ASN A 302 25.18 -33.41 -4.59
CA ASN A 302 24.99 -32.96 -5.99
C ASN A 302 24.59 -31.49 -6.02
N LEU A 303 23.64 -31.10 -5.17
CA LEU A 303 23.20 -29.71 -5.03
C LEU A 303 24.31 -28.81 -4.49
N ILE A 304 25.07 -29.28 -3.50
CA ILE A 304 26.22 -28.54 -2.93
C ILE A 304 27.29 -28.27 -4.00
N GLN A 305 27.62 -29.29 -4.82
CA GLN A 305 28.57 -29.13 -5.92
C GLN A 305 28.05 -28.19 -7.01
N ALA A 306 26.75 -28.29 -7.40
CA ALA A 306 26.14 -27.39 -8.35
C ALA A 306 26.21 -25.94 -7.88
N PHE A 307 25.99 -25.68 -6.60
CA PHE A 307 26.11 -24.34 -6.04
C PHE A 307 27.54 -23.81 -6.04
N LYS A 308 28.54 -24.65 -5.80
CA LYS A 308 29.94 -24.27 -5.91
C LYS A 308 30.39 -24.01 -7.35
N ALA A 309 29.81 -24.71 -8.32
CA ALA A 309 30.10 -24.53 -9.75
C ALA A 309 29.50 -23.23 -10.31
N MET A 310 28.44 -22.69 -9.70
CA MET A 310 27.80 -21.45 -10.11
C MET A 310 27.86 -20.41 -8.98
N PRO A 311 29.01 -19.76 -8.74
CA PRO A 311 29.16 -18.79 -7.65
C PRO A 311 28.42 -17.48 -7.90
N ILE A 312 28.13 -17.16 -9.18
CA ILE A 312 27.38 -15.96 -9.59
C ILE A 312 25.95 -16.38 -9.89
N ILE A 313 25.00 -15.64 -9.36
CA ILE A 313 23.56 -15.89 -9.47
C ILE A 313 23.01 -15.12 -10.65
N PRO A 314 22.52 -15.75 -11.72
CA PRO A 314 21.80 -15.05 -12.77
C PRO A 314 20.42 -14.63 -12.23
N LEU A 315 20.08 -13.34 -12.34
CA LEU A 315 18.74 -12.87 -12.02
C LEU A 315 17.77 -13.30 -13.13
N THR A 316 16.69 -13.96 -12.76
CA THR A 316 15.73 -14.50 -13.71
C THR A 316 14.44 -13.68 -13.70
N GLU A 317 13.71 -13.67 -14.83
CA GLU A 317 12.39 -13.06 -14.96
C GLU A 317 11.41 -13.55 -13.86
N ARG A 318 11.40 -14.85 -13.56
CA ARG A 318 10.56 -15.42 -12.51
C ARG A 318 10.84 -14.82 -11.13
N GLN A 319 12.10 -14.59 -10.79
CA GLN A 319 12.49 -13.98 -9.52
C GLN A 319 12.03 -12.51 -9.46
N ILE A 320 12.25 -11.76 -10.54
CA ILE A 320 11.83 -10.35 -10.64
C ILE A 320 10.30 -10.25 -10.50
N LYS A 321 9.56 -11.09 -11.22
CA LYS A 321 8.08 -11.15 -11.13
C LYS A 321 7.63 -11.42 -9.71
N LYS A 322 8.21 -12.44 -9.05
CA LYS A 322 7.91 -12.78 -7.64
C LYS A 322 8.15 -11.58 -6.72
N THR A 323 9.29 -10.90 -6.87
CA THR A 323 9.62 -9.72 -6.06
C THR A 323 8.69 -8.55 -6.36
N ALA A 324 8.35 -8.31 -7.65
CA ALA A 324 7.43 -7.24 -8.05
C ALA A 324 6.05 -7.42 -7.39
N ILE A 325 5.54 -8.64 -7.43
CA ILE A 325 4.28 -9.00 -6.79
C ILE A 325 4.38 -8.81 -5.26
N ASN A 326 5.45 -9.29 -4.61
CA ASN A 326 5.66 -9.13 -3.17
C ASN A 326 5.71 -7.65 -2.75
N LEU A 327 6.36 -6.79 -3.53
CA LEU A 327 6.39 -5.35 -3.30
C LEU A 327 5.01 -4.71 -3.45
N ALA A 328 4.24 -5.14 -4.45
CA ALA A 328 2.89 -4.65 -4.69
C ALA A 328 1.91 -5.08 -3.60
N THR A 329 2.04 -6.30 -3.09
CA THR A 329 1.11 -6.92 -2.13
C THR A 329 1.55 -6.83 -0.67
N GLY A 330 2.71 -6.20 -0.40
CA GLY A 330 3.22 -6.06 0.97
C GLY A 330 3.62 -7.38 1.62
N ASN A 331 4.21 -8.32 0.85
CA ASN A 331 4.59 -9.68 1.27
C ASN A 331 3.41 -10.64 1.57
N SER A 332 2.19 -10.27 1.27
CA SER A 332 1.11 -11.24 1.12
C SER A 332 1.52 -12.15 -0.04
N LYS A 333 1.74 -13.42 0.19
CA LYS A 333 2.17 -14.35 -0.86
C LYS A 333 1.16 -14.34 -2.00
N PRO A 334 1.46 -13.77 -3.17
CA PRO A 334 0.78 -14.21 -4.37
C PRO A 334 1.44 -15.54 -4.70
N THR A 335 0.73 -16.58 -4.54
CA THR A 335 1.11 -17.86 -5.11
C THR A 335 1.07 -17.71 -6.63
N ASP A 336 2.08 -18.25 -7.33
CA ASP A 336 1.89 -18.61 -8.74
C ASP A 336 0.50 -19.26 -8.82
N PHE A 337 -0.33 -18.87 -9.78
CA PHE A 337 -1.66 -19.46 -9.95
C PHE A 337 -1.50 -20.98 -10.16
N GLU A 338 -1.57 -21.74 -9.07
CA GLU A 338 -1.47 -23.19 -9.08
C GLU A 338 -2.90 -23.74 -9.14
N GLU A 339 -3.33 -24.09 -10.35
CA GLU A 339 -4.67 -24.59 -10.62
C GLU A 339 -5.03 -25.78 -9.73
N ASP A 340 -4.09 -26.72 -9.56
CA ASP A 340 -4.30 -27.91 -8.74
C ASP A 340 -4.56 -27.56 -7.27
N ALA A 341 -3.80 -26.60 -6.73
CA ALA A 341 -3.94 -26.17 -5.34
C ALA A 341 -5.24 -25.40 -5.09
N ILE A 342 -5.69 -24.61 -6.07
CA ILE A 342 -6.99 -23.92 -5.99
C ILE A 342 -8.14 -24.93 -6.08
N ASN A 343 -8.06 -25.91 -6.99
CA ASN A 343 -9.05 -26.97 -7.12
C ASN A 343 -9.13 -27.82 -5.85
N ASP A 344 -8.00 -28.18 -5.24
CA ASP A 344 -7.96 -28.88 -3.96
C ASP A 344 -8.65 -28.07 -2.85
N ALA A 345 -8.34 -26.78 -2.75
CA ALA A 345 -8.98 -25.91 -1.74
C ALA A 345 -10.48 -25.73 -1.98
N LEU A 346 -10.94 -25.72 -3.23
CA LEU A 346 -12.35 -25.60 -3.61
C LEU A 346 -13.11 -26.93 -3.55
N SER A 347 -12.43 -28.08 -3.48
CA SER A 347 -13.04 -29.43 -3.44
C SER A 347 -14.02 -29.63 -2.27
N ARG A 348 -13.85 -28.83 -1.21
CA ARG A 348 -14.75 -28.80 -0.05
C ARG A 348 -16.12 -28.15 -0.33
N ILE A 349 -16.26 -27.45 -1.45
CA ILE A 349 -17.54 -26.85 -1.87
C ILE A 349 -18.26 -27.88 -2.73
N LYS A 350 -19.26 -28.53 -2.17
CA LYS A 350 -19.97 -29.64 -2.84
C LYS A 350 -21.13 -29.17 -3.69
N GLY A 351 -21.35 -29.86 -4.80
CA GLY A 351 -22.49 -29.65 -5.70
C GLY A 351 -22.44 -28.37 -6.53
N GLN A 352 -21.23 -27.79 -6.70
CA GLN A 352 -21.01 -26.56 -7.47
C GLN A 352 -19.90 -26.73 -8.53
N ASP A 353 -19.67 -27.95 -9.00
CA ASP A 353 -18.51 -28.29 -9.84
C ASP A 353 -18.45 -27.48 -11.13
N GLU A 354 -19.58 -27.21 -11.79
CA GLU A 354 -19.65 -26.39 -13.00
C GLU A 354 -19.26 -24.94 -12.76
N ALA A 355 -19.80 -24.32 -11.69
CA ALA A 355 -19.49 -22.95 -11.33
C ALA A 355 -18.01 -22.80 -10.92
N ILE A 356 -17.47 -23.77 -10.16
CA ILE A 356 -16.08 -23.80 -9.74
C ILE A 356 -15.16 -23.98 -10.93
N THR A 357 -15.44 -24.92 -11.84
CA THR A 357 -14.62 -25.15 -13.04
C THR A 357 -14.57 -23.90 -13.91
N SER A 358 -15.72 -23.26 -14.14
CA SER A 358 -15.81 -22.01 -14.91
C SER A 358 -15.05 -20.87 -14.26
N LEU A 359 -15.13 -20.76 -12.93
CA LEU A 359 -14.41 -19.75 -12.16
C LEU A 359 -12.89 -19.94 -12.24
N VAL A 360 -12.41 -21.16 -11.99
CA VAL A 360 -10.97 -21.48 -12.04
C VAL A 360 -10.42 -21.23 -13.44
N ARG A 361 -11.19 -21.60 -14.48
CA ARG A 361 -10.82 -21.34 -15.86
C ARG A 361 -10.70 -19.83 -16.13
N ALA A 362 -11.69 -19.02 -15.76
CA ALA A 362 -11.66 -17.57 -15.94
C ALA A 362 -10.47 -16.92 -15.21
N LEU A 363 -10.22 -17.33 -13.97
CA LEU A 363 -9.07 -16.88 -13.20
C LEU A 363 -7.73 -17.29 -13.84
N LYS A 364 -7.64 -18.48 -14.42
CA LYS A 364 -6.47 -18.94 -15.16
C LYS A 364 -6.23 -18.12 -16.43
N GLU A 365 -7.28 -17.85 -17.19
CA GLU A 365 -7.24 -17.03 -18.40
C GLU A 365 -6.77 -15.61 -18.05
N HIS A 366 -7.33 -14.98 -17.02
CA HIS A 366 -6.95 -13.65 -16.53
C HIS A 366 -5.48 -13.58 -16.06
N ASN A 367 -4.96 -14.62 -15.40
CA ASN A 367 -3.58 -14.70 -14.95
C ASN A 367 -2.61 -15.19 -16.05
N SER A 368 -3.10 -15.55 -17.22
CA SER A 368 -2.27 -16.03 -18.33
C SER A 368 -1.42 -14.88 -18.91
N PRO A 369 -0.13 -15.11 -19.22
CA PRO A 369 0.67 -14.14 -19.96
C PRO A 369 0.03 -13.74 -21.30
N PHE A 370 -0.71 -14.66 -21.93
CA PHE A 370 -1.37 -14.43 -23.23
C PHE A 370 -2.54 -13.45 -23.13
N TYR A 371 -3.24 -13.38 -22.00
CA TYR A 371 -4.33 -12.42 -21.79
C TYR A 371 -3.86 -10.97 -22.02
N LYS A 372 -2.65 -10.64 -21.59
CA LYS A 372 -2.04 -9.31 -21.78
C LYS A 372 -1.78 -8.94 -23.25
N TYR A 373 -1.61 -9.93 -24.12
CA TYR A 373 -1.41 -9.70 -25.56
C TYR A 373 -2.74 -9.62 -26.32
N THR A 374 -3.78 -10.29 -25.83
CA THR A 374 -5.09 -10.32 -26.48
C THR A 374 -6.01 -9.22 -26.00
N ALA A 375 -5.87 -8.80 -24.73
CA ALA A 375 -6.67 -7.72 -24.14
C ALA A 375 -6.32 -6.35 -24.75
N THR A 376 -7.34 -5.57 -25.08
CA THR A 376 -7.18 -4.17 -25.50
C THR A 376 -6.63 -3.32 -24.36
N ASN A 377 -6.09 -2.12 -24.67
CA ASN A 377 -5.63 -1.20 -23.62
C ASN A 377 -6.76 -0.78 -22.66
N ASP A 378 -7.99 -0.76 -23.14
CA ASP A 378 -9.17 -0.42 -22.36
C ASP A 378 -9.51 -1.55 -21.36
N GLU A 379 -9.42 -2.81 -21.78
CA GLU A 379 -9.64 -3.97 -20.91
C GLU A 379 -8.57 -4.12 -19.81
N LYS A 380 -7.32 -3.75 -20.10
CA LYS A 380 -6.21 -3.79 -19.11
C LYS A 380 -6.41 -2.85 -17.93
N ASN A 381 -7.24 -1.85 -18.08
CA ASN A 381 -7.50 -0.83 -17.06
C ASN A 381 -8.80 -1.09 -16.29
N LYS A 382 -9.48 -2.22 -16.53
CA LYS A 382 -10.74 -2.58 -15.86
C LYS A 382 -10.52 -3.74 -14.88
N PRO A 383 -11.31 -3.80 -13.78
CA PRO A 383 -11.27 -4.95 -12.87
C PRO A 383 -11.87 -6.19 -13.54
N GLU A 384 -11.43 -7.38 -13.12
CA GLU A 384 -12.13 -8.62 -13.44
C GLU A 384 -13.39 -8.74 -12.60
N THR A 385 -14.55 -8.97 -13.24
CA THR A 385 -15.86 -8.88 -12.58
C THR A 385 -16.64 -10.17 -12.70
N PHE A 386 -17.12 -10.69 -11.57
CA PHE A 386 -17.94 -11.90 -11.48
C PHE A 386 -19.28 -11.60 -10.81
N LEU A 387 -20.36 -12.17 -11.34
CA LEU A 387 -21.66 -12.22 -10.68
C LEU A 387 -22.00 -13.66 -10.30
N PHE A 388 -22.06 -13.96 -9.01
CA PHE A 388 -22.45 -15.26 -8.49
C PHE A 388 -23.96 -15.29 -8.21
N VAL A 389 -24.69 -16.05 -8.99
CA VAL A 389 -26.15 -16.15 -8.93
C VAL A 389 -26.56 -17.48 -8.29
N GLY A 390 -27.47 -17.46 -7.33
CA GLY A 390 -28.00 -18.71 -6.75
C GLY A 390 -28.61 -18.52 -5.38
N PRO A 391 -29.20 -19.58 -4.78
CA PRO A 391 -29.84 -19.52 -3.47
C PRO A 391 -28.88 -19.11 -2.35
N SER A 392 -29.47 -18.74 -1.21
CA SER A 392 -28.68 -18.49 0.00
C SER A 392 -28.08 -19.81 0.52
N GLY A 393 -26.85 -19.75 1.04
CA GLY A 393 -26.22 -20.90 1.70
C GLY A 393 -25.63 -21.98 0.77
N VAL A 394 -25.47 -21.71 -0.53
CA VAL A 394 -24.88 -22.66 -1.50
C VAL A 394 -23.36 -22.55 -1.63
N GLY A 395 -22.71 -21.62 -0.90
CA GLY A 395 -21.25 -21.51 -0.85
C GLY A 395 -20.66 -20.31 -1.58
N LYS A 396 -21.44 -19.39 -2.19
CA LYS A 396 -20.95 -18.22 -2.93
C LYS A 396 -19.90 -17.40 -2.15
N THR A 397 -20.23 -16.99 -0.94
CA THR A 397 -19.33 -16.21 -0.06
C THR A 397 -18.12 -17.03 0.38
N GLU A 398 -18.28 -18.34 0.61
CA GLU A 398 -17.18 -19.23 1.01
C GLU A 398 -16.18 -19.43 -0.12
N VAL A 399 -16.65 -19.65 -1.35
CA VAL A 399 -15.80 -19.70 -2.55
C VAL A 399 -14.96 -18.43 -2.66
N THR A 400 -15.57 -17.26 -2.49
CA THR A 400 -14.85 -15.97 -2.54
C THR A 400 -13.74 -15.90 -1.49
N LYS A 401 -13.99 -16.35 -0.26
CA LYS A 401 -12.98 -16.36 0.81
C LYS A 401 -11.82 -17.31 0.51
N ILE A 402 -12.13 -18.49 -0.03
CA ILE A 402 -11.10 -19.47 -0.43
C ILE A 402 -10.20 -18.86 -1.49
N ILE A 403 -10.79 -18.33 -2.56
CA ILE A 403 -10.04 -17.74 -3.67
C ILE A 403 -9.19 -16.56 -3.19
N SER A 404 -9.77 -15.69 -2.34
CA SER A 404 -9.04 -14.54 -1.81
C SER A 404 -7.77 -14.99 -1.07
N LYS A 405 -7.91 -15.94 -0.16
CA LYS A 405 -6.75 -16.49 0.55
C LYS A 405 -5.69 -17.09 -0.37
N TYR A 406 -6.14 -17.76 -1.45
CA TYR A 406 -5.23 -18.39 -2.40
C TYR A 406 -4.54 -17.40 -3.33
N ILE A 407 -5.27 -16.41 -3.86
CA ILE A 407 -4.76 -15.46 -4.85
C ILE A 407 -4.04 -14.30 -4.18
N THR A 408 -4.61 -13.73 -3.11
CA THR A 408 -4.09 -12.51 -2.48
C THR A 408 -3.38 -12.76 -1.16
N GLY A 409 -3.54 -13.95 -0.57
CA GLY A 409 -3.04 -14.28 0.77
C GLY A 409 -3.81 -13.62 1.91
N THR A 410 -4.85 -12.83 1.61
CA THR A 410 -5.67 -12.07 2.56
C THR A 410 -7.14 -12.44 2.47
N ASP A 411 -7.93 -12.09 3.48
CA ASP A 411 -9.39 -12.17 3.39
C ASP A 411 -9.91 -11.09 2.40
N PRO A 412 -11.06 -11.34 1.72
CA PRO A 412 -11.62 -10.35 0.79
C PRO A 412 -12.12 -9.10 1.51
N ILE A 413 -12.16 -7.97 0.82
CA ILE A 413 -12.88 -6.77 1.27
C ILE A 413 -14.37 -7.05 1.09
N VAL A 414 -15.11 -7.18 2.18
CA VAL A 414 -16.53 -7.53 2.14
C VAL A 414 -17.39 -6.31 2.38
N LEU A 415 -18.25 -5.98 1.41
CA LEU A 415 -19.31 -5.01 1.56
C LEU A 415 -20.66 -5.74 1.54
N ASN A 416 -21.37 -5.69 2.66
CA ASN A 416 -22.75 -6.19 2.74
C ASN A 416 -23.69 -5.14 2.15
N MET A 417 -24.18 -5.38 0.95
CA MET A 417 -24.95 -4.40 0.20
C MET A 417 -26.32 -4.06 0.80
N THR A 418 -26.80 -4.86 1.76
CA THR A 418 -28.00 -4.51 2.54
C THR A 418 -27.82 -3.24 3.39
N GLU A 419 -26.57 -2.91 3.75
CA GLU A 419 -26.24 -1.69 4.50
C GLU A 419 -26.18 -0.45 3.60
N TYR A 420 -26.21 -0.63 2.29
CA TYR A 420 -26.09 0.41 1.26
C TYR A 420 -27.40 0.62 0.50
N ASN A 421 -28.54 0.49 1.19
CA ASN A 421 -29.89 0.51 0.65
C ASN A 421 -30.52 1.93 0.55
N SER A 422 -29.76 2.98 0.77
CA SER A 422 -30.23 4.37 0.68
C SER A 422 -29.24 5.22 -0.13
N PRO A 423 -29.70 6.32 -0.80
CA PRO A 423 -28.81 7.19 -1.57
C PRO A 423 -27.66 7.78 -0.74
N ALA A 424 -27.90 8.10 0.54
CA ALA A 424 -26.86 8.63 1.43
C ALA A 424 -25.77 7.62 1.79
N SER A 425 -26.02 6.32 1.61
CA SER A 425 -25.05 5.27 1.94
C SER A 425 -23.83 5.25 1.02
N ILE A 426 -23.91 5.88 -0.16
CA ILE A 426 -22.75 6.08 -1.05
C ILE A 426 -21.59 6.80 -0.33
N ASN A 427 -21.92 7.71 0.62
CA ASN A 427 -20.92 8.43 1.40
C ASN A 427 -20.05 7.53 2.29
N ARG A 428 -20.50 6.31 2.59
CA ARG A 428 -19.68 5.32 3.29
C ARG A 428 -18.58 4.73 2.40
N ILE A 429 -18.75 4.82 1.08
CA ILE A 429 -17.79 4.30 0.09
C ILE A 429 -16.83 5.40 -0.34
N ILE A 430 -17.35 6.58 -0.71
CA ILE A 430 -16.56 7.67 -1.29
C ILE A 430 -16.22 8.78 -0.28
N GLY A 431 -16.75 8.71 0.94
CA GLY A 431 -16.60 9.75 1.96
C GLY A 431 -17.70 10.82 1.89
N ALA A 432 -17.97 11.49 3.00
CA ALA A 432 -18.94 12.59 3.05
C ALA A 432 -18.38 13.84 2.34
N PRO A 433 -19.23 14.61 1.63
CA PRO A 433 -18.83 15.90 1.05
C PRO A 433 -18.41 16.93 2.12
N PRO A 434 -17.56 17.91 1.77
CA PRO A 434 -17.18 18.99 2.67
C PRO A 434 -18.41 19.70 3.28
N GLY A 435 -18.39 19.91 4.60
CA GLY A 435 -19.49 20.57 5.34
C GLY A 435 -20.60 19.65 5.83
N TYR A 436 -20.56 18.36 5.52
CA TYR A 436 -21.53 17.39 6.06
C TYR A 436 -20.98 16.65 7.28
N VAL A 437 -21.91 16.20 8.15
CA VAL A 437 -21.57 15.36 9.31
C VAL A 437 -20.89 14.08 8.83
N GLY A 438 -19.71 13.79 9.38
CA GLY A 438 -18.88 12.64 8.96
C GLY A 438 -17.75 13.01 7.99
N TYR A 439 -17.63 14.27 7.55
CA TYR A 439 -16.44 14.75 6.86
C TYR A 439 -15.31 14.92 7.87
N SER A 440 -14.36 14.02 7.85
CA SER A 440 -13.09 14.18 8.58
C SER A 440 -11.93 13.78 7.67
N SER A 441 -10.78 14.43 7.84
CA SER A 441 -9.58 14.12 7.08
C SER A 441 -9.08 12.67 7.32
N ASN A 442 -9.43 12.10 8.46
CA ASN A 442 -8.92 10.80 8.94
C ASN A 442 -9.94 9.66 8.89
N THR A 443 -11.07 9.80 8.20
CA THR A 443 -12.01 8.67 8.03
C THR A 443 -11.44 7.69 7.01
N GLU A 444 -11.14 6.46 7.46
CA GLU A 444 -10.77 5.37 6.57
C GLU A 444 -11.98 4.90 5.77
N LEU A 445 -11.80 4.77 4.45
CA LEU A 445 -12.82 4.27 3.53
C LEU A 445 -12.54 2.80 3.18
N PRO A 446 -13.58 2.02 2.81
CA PRO A 446 -13.42 0.58 2.56
C PRO A 446 -12.36 0.23 1.53
N PHE A 447 -12.12 1.12 0.56
CA PHE A 447 -11.19 0.89 -0.54
C PHE A 447 -9.87 1.67 -0.43
N ASP A 448 -9.59 2.35 0.68
CA ASP A 448 -8.31 3.03 0.90
C ASP A 448 -7.13 2.06 0.82
N ILE A 449 -7.36 0.80 1.21
CA ILE A 449 -6.36 -0.27 1.13
C ILE A 449 -5.87 -0.54 -0.31
N LEU A 450 -6.68 -0.24 -1.34
CA LEU A 450 -6.28 -0.43 -2.74
C LEU A 450 -5.10 0.47 -3.13
N SER A 451 -4.90 1.59 -2.43
CA SER A 451 -3.75 2.47 -2.63
C SER A 451 -2.42 1.81 -2.22
N THR A 452 -2.46 0.91 -1.24
CA THR A 452 -1.29 0.20 -0.72
C THR A 452 -1.17 -1.24 -1.22
N ASN A 453 -2.31 -1.90 -1.47
CA ASN A 453 -2.39 -3.24 -2.02
C ASN A 453 -3.51 -3.31 -3.08
N PRO A 454 -3.20 -3.06 -4.36
CA PRO A 454 -4.20 -3.02 -5.43
C PRO A 454 -4.73 -4.40 -5.84
N TYR A 455 -4.02 -5.47 -5.48
CA TYR A 455 -4.43 -6.85 -5.80
C TYR A 455 -5.32 -7.41 -4.70
N GLN A 456 -6.57 -6.99 -4.67
CA GLN A 456 -7.57 -7.41 -3.69
C GLN A 456 -8.74 -8.12 -4.36
N ILE A 457 -9.38 -9.03 -3.63
CA ILE A 457 -10.71 -9.51 -3.98
C ILE A 457 -11.73 -8.72 -3.17
N ILE A 458 -12.70 -8.16 -3.88
CA ILE A 458 -13.79 -7.36 -3.32
C ILE A 458 -15.07 -8.17 -3.46
N LEU A 459 -15.76 -8.41 -2.35
CA LEU A 459 -17.04 -9.10 -2.31
C LEU A 459 -18.16 -8.10 -2.06
N LEU A 460 -19.04 -7.94 -3.05
CA LEU A 460 -20.29 -7.20 -2.95
C LEU A 460 -21.42 -8.18 -2.63
N ASP A 461 -21.69 -8.42 -1.35
CA ASP A 461 -22.65 -9.45 -0.94
C ASP A 461 -24.09 -8.91 -0.98
N GLU A 462 -25.01 -9.68 -1.59
CA GLU A 462 -26.42 -9.33 -1.84
C GLU A 462 -26.57 -8.02 -2.67
N PHE A 463 -25.87 -7.94 -3.81
CA PHE A 463 -25.75 -6.73 -4.63
C PHE A 463 -27.10 -6.19 -5.15
N GLU A 464 -28.13 -7.04 -5.28
CA GLU A 464 -29.49 -6.61 -5.62
C GLU A 464 -30.13 -5.69 -4.58
N LYS A 465 -29.65 -5.68 -3.34
CA LYS A 465 -30.24 -4.92 -2.21
C LYS A 465 -29.77 -3.48 -2.14
N CYS A 466 -28.66 -3.11 -2.80
CA CYS A 466 -28.16 -1.74 -2.69
C CYS A 466 -28.98 -0.74 -3.51
N ASP A 467 -28.86 0.52 -3.12
CA ASP A 467 -29.50 1.66 -3.80
C ASP A 467 -28.96 1.84 -5.23
N ALA A 468 -29.77 2.46 -6.10
CA ALA A 468 -29.41 2.74 -7.48
C ALA A 468 -28.15 3.61 -7.62
N ALA A 469 -27.95 4.58 -6.70
CA ALA A 469 -26.75 5.41 -6.70
C ALA A 469 -25.47 4.60 -6.46
N VAL A 470 -25.54 3.59 -5.58
CA VAL A 470 -24.41 2.68 -5.31
C VAL A 470 -24.16 1.77 -6.50
N LYS A 471 -25.22 1.25 -7.16
CA LYS A 471 -25.08 0.48 -8.42
C LYS A 471 -24.39 1.32 -9.50
N THR A 472 -24.77 2.58 -9.65
CA THR A 472 -24.16 3.50 -10.63
C THR A 472 -22.68 3.75 -10.33
N LEU A 473 -22.30 3.88 -9.05
CA LEU A 473 -20.90 4.04 -8.66
C LEU A 473 -20.06 2.80 -9.07
N PHE A 474 -20.58 1.59 -8.84
CA PHE A 474 -19.89 0.38 -9.27
C PHE A 474 -19.89 0.18 -10.78
N MET A 475 -20.92 0.66 -11.50
CA MET A 475 -20.89 0.70 -12.97
C MET A 475 -19.71 1.52 -13.46
N GLN A 476 -19.43 2.69 -12.83
CA GLN A 476 -18.25 3.49 -13.15
C GLN A 476 -16.95 2.71 -12.86
N ALA A 477 -16.85 2.05 -11.71
CA ALA A 477 -15.68 1.23 -11.39
C ALA A 477 -15.45 0.10 -12.41
N PHE A 478 -16.51 -0.51 -12.94
CA PHE A 478 -16.44 -1.58 -13.94
C PHE A 478 -16.03 -1.06 -15.32
N ASP A 479 -16.50 0.13 -15.71
CA ASP A 479 -16.24 0.73 -17.02
C ASP A 479 -14.88 1.43 -17.08
N GLU A 480 -14.58 2.25 -16.07
CA GLU A 480 -13.39 3.13 -16.05
C GLU A 480 -12.23 2.55 -15.24
N GLY A 481 -12.49 1.51 -14.43
CA GLY A 481 -11.47 0.91 -13.55
C GLY A 481 -11.15 1.73 -12.32
N PHE A 482 -11.83 2.85 -12.06
CA PHE A 482 -11.61 3.69 -10.89
C PHE A 482 -12.88 4.40 -10.40
N ILE A 483 -12.84 4.86 -9.16
CA ILE A 483 -13.82 5.80 -8.62
C ILE A 483 -13.11 7.01 -8.03
N THR A 484 -13.82 8.15 -7.96
CA THR A 484 -13.29 9.37 -7.31
C THR A 484 -13.99 9.58 -5.98
N THR A 485 -13.22 9.70 -4.90
CA THR A 485 -13.75 9.98 -3.56
C THR A 485 -14.23 11.43 -3.44
N SER A 486 -14.99 11.75 -2.39
CA SER A 486 -15.44 13.13 -2.11
C SER A 486 -14.28 14.11 -1.86
N LYS A 487 -13.07 13.61 -1.57
CA LYS A 487 -11.83 14.39 -1.44
C LYS A 487 -11.10 14.59 -2.77
N GLY A 488 -11.62 14.05 -3.88
CA GLY A 488 -10.96 14.09 -5.18
C GLY A 488 -9.83 13.08 -5.36
N THR A 489 -9.67 12.13 -4.42
CA THR A 489 -8.70 11.04 -4.55
C THR A 489 -9.26 9.97 -5.49
N ILE A 490 -8.44 9.50 -6.42
CA ILE A 490 -8.77 8.39 -7.32
C ILE A 490 -8.44 7.08 -6.62
N VAL A 491 -9.41 6.18 -6.56
CA VAL A 491 -9.26 4.79 -6.11
C VAL A 491 -9.27 3.89 -7.33
N ASP A 492 -8.16 3.22 -7.58
CA ASP A 492 -7.92 2.36 -8.75
C ASP A 492 -8.33 0.91 -8.46
N PHE A 493 -9.26 0.36 -9.26
CA PHE A 493 -9.76 -1.01 -9.18
C PHE A 493 -9.18 -1.90 -10.29
N SER A 494 -8.39 -1.36 -11.21
CA SER A 494 -7.91 -2.09 -12.41
C SER A 494 -7.17 -3.40 -12.11
N ARG A 495 -6.68 -3.57 -10.91
CA ARG A 495 -5.96 -4.76 -10.44
C ARG A 495 -6.77 -5.61 -9.47
N ALA A 496 -7.97 -5.19 -9.11
CA ALA A 496 -8.85 -5.90 -8.20
C ALA A 496 -9.71 -6.91 -8.97
N ILE A 497 -10.15 -7.95 -8.27
CA ILE A 497 -11.19 -8.87 -8.73
C ILE A 497 -12.46 -8.53 -7.93
N ILE A 498 -13.54 -8.18 -8.62
CA ILE A 498 -14.80 -7.83 -7.97
C ILE A 498 -15.79 -8.98 -8.17
N ILE A 499 -16.26 -9.54 -7.06
CA ILE A 499 -17.24 -10.61 -7.03
C ILE A 499 -18.51 -10.08 -6.38
N ALA A 500 -19.59 -9.97 -7.15
CA ALA A 500 -20.91 -9.65 -6.63
C ALA A 500 -21.70 -10.95 -6.43
N THR A 501 -22.45 -11.05 -5.32
CA THR A 501 -23.37 -12.17 -5.11
C THR A 501 -24.82 -11.67 -5.19
N THR A 502 -25.71 -12.53 -5.67
CA THR A 502 -27.15 -12.27 -5.69
C THR A 502 -27.95 -13.53 -5.39
N ASN A 503 -29.07 -13.34 -4.70
CA ASN A 503 -30.09 -14.37 -4.47
C ASN A 503 -31.28 -14.19 -5.43
N ALA A 504 -31.24 -13.21 -6.33
CA ALA A 504 -32.27 -12.93 -7.33
C ALA A 504 -32.39 -14.10 -8.34
N GLY A 505 -33.57 -14.36 -8.82
CA GLY A 505 -33.83 -15.41 -9.82
C GLY A 505 -34.12 -16.81 -9.26
N ASN A 506 -34.19 -16.97 -7.94
CA ASN A 506 -34.24 -18.29 -7.28
C ASN A 506 -35.57 -19.06 -7.40
N GLN A 507 -36.68 -18.41 -7.72
CA GLN A 507 -38.01 -19.05 -7.75
C GLN A 507 -38.45 -19.52 -9.16
N ASP A 508 -37.86 -19.00 -10.25
CA ASP A 508 -38.29 -19.22 -11.62
C ASP A 508 -37.34 -20.11 -12.46
N PHE A 509 -36.15 -20.44 -11.93
CA PHE A 509 -35.12 -21.22 -12.64
C PHE A 509 -35.58 -22.62 -13.15
N LYS A 510 -36.61 -23.19 -12.58
CA LYS A 510 -37.12 -24.53 -12.98
C LYS A 510 -38.06 -24.54 -14.21
N LYS A 511 -38.59 -23.37 -14.62
CA LYS A 511 -39.54 -23.32 -15.75
C LYS A 511 -38.88 -23.06 -17.11
N SER A 512 -37.63 -22.62 -17.13
CA SER A 512 -36.92 -22.23 -18.36
C SER A 512 -35.98 -23.30 -18.95
N LEU A 513 -35.75 -24.42 -18.26
CA LEU A 513 -34.96 -25.55 -18.77
C LEU A 513 -35.80 -26.42 -19.74
N GLY A 514 -36.34 -25.80 -20.78
CA GLY A 514 -36.82 -26.50 -21.99
C GLY A 514 -35.60 -26.83 -22.86
N PHE A 515 -35.45 -28.10 -23.19
CA PHE A 515 -34.52 -28.69 -24.13
C PHE A 515 -34.18 -27.77 -25.31
N ASN A 516 -33.03 -27.13 -25.31
CA ASN A 516 -32.20 -26.58 -26.39
C ASN A 516 -31.31 -25.43 -25.89
N ALA A 517 -30.53 -25.65 -24.83
CA ALA A 517 -29.46 -24.71 -24.45
C ALA A 517 -28.12 -25.24 -24.99
N ILE A 518 -27.85 -24.88 -26.21
CA ILE A 518 -26.49 -24.71 -26.73
C ILE A 518 -26.14 -23.29 -26.36
N ASP A 519 -25.25 -23.11 -25.39
CA ASP A 519 -24.85 -21.89 -24.70
C ASP A 519 -25.76 -21.44 -23.55
N GLY A 520 -25.34 -21.80 -22.31
CA GLY A 520 -26.08 -21.60 -21.06
C GLY A 520 -26.21 -20.16 -20.53
N THR A 521 -26.14 -19.14 -21.37
CA THR A 521 -26.13 -17.71 -20.98
C THR A 521 -27.49 -17.00 -21.16
N ASP A 522 -28.33 -17.40 -22.09
CA ASP A 522 -29.47 -16.53 -22.47
C ASP A 522 -30.72 -16.65 -21.57
N ALA A 523 -30.98 -17.78 -20.96
CA ALA A 523 -32.16 -17.96 -20.10
C ALA A 523 -31.98 -17.36 -18.68
N SER A 524 -30.75 -17.27 -18.18
CA SER A 524 -30.41 -16.70 -16.88
C SER A 524 -30.42 -15.18 -16.86
N VAL A 525 -30.00 -14.54 -17.95
CA VAL A 525 -29.96 -13.08 -18.10
C VAL A 525 -31.38 -12.47 -18.13
N ALA A 526 -32.35 -13.14 -18.76
CA ALA A 526 -33.73 -12.67 -18.84
C ALA A 526 -34.42 -12.61 -17.45
N ASP A 527 -34.08 -13.51 -16.52
CA ASP A 527 -34.63 -13.48 -15.16
C ASP A 527 -33.90 -12.49 -14.25
N LEU A 528 -32.61 -12.27 -14.47
CA LEU A 528 -31.83 -11.26 -13.77
C LEU A 528 -32.21 -9.83 -14.15
N SER A 529 -32.70 -9.62 -15.37
CA SER A 529 -33.16 -8.29 -15.84
C SER A 529 -34.33 -7.70 -15.04
N LYS A 530 -35.04 -8.53 -14.23
CA LYS A 530 -36.04 -8.06 -13.28
C LYS A 530 -35.46 -7.35 -12.05
N PHE A 531 -34.18 -7.59 -11.73
CA PHE A 531 -33.49 -7.11 -10.52
C PHE A 531 -32.32 -6.18 -10.84
N PHE A 532 -31.76 -6.32 -12.03
CA PHE A 532 -30.63 -5.53 -12.51
C PHE A 532 -30.91 -4.98 -13.91
N ASP A 533 -30.47 -3.76 -14.16
CA ASP A 533 -30.49 -3.22 -15.51
C ASP A 533 -29.59 -4.07 -16.43
N VAL A 534 -30.06 -4.30 -17.66
CA VAL A 534 -29.28 -5.04 -18.68
C VAL A 534 -27.91 -4.39 -18.89
N ALA A 535 -27.84 -3.05 -18.79
CA ALA A 535 -26.59 -2.31 -18.88
C ALA A 535 -25.59 -2.70 -17.79
N LEU A 536 -26.04 -2.96 -16.57
CA LEU A 536 -25.19 -3.43 -15.46
C LEU A 536 -24.76 -4.89 -15.65
N LEU A 537 -25.70 -5.77 -16.12
CA LEU A 537 -25.37 -7.18 -16.36
C LEU A 537 -24.29 -7.36 -17.42
N ASN A 538 -24.30 -6.54 -18.46
CA ASN A 538 -23.30 -6.55 -19.53
C ASN A 538 -21.90 -6.07 -19.09
N ARG A 539 -21.76 -5.58 -17.86
CA ARG A 539 -20.46 -5.15 -17.28
C ARG A 539 -19.79 -6.22 -16.43
N PHE A 540 -20.49 -7.33 -16.18
CA PHE A 540 -19.87 -8.49 -15.59
C PHE A 540 -19.20 -9.33 -16.67
N ASN A 541 -17.89 -9.61 -16.51
CA ASN A 541 -17.16 -10.49 -17.42
C ASN A 541 -17.69 -11.92 -17.34
N HIS A 542 -18.09 -12.36 -16.14
CA HIS A 542 -18.55 -13.72 -15.89
C HIS A 542 -19.79 -13.73 -15.01
N ILE A 543 -20.82 -14.47 -15.43
CA ILE A 543 -22.02 -14.76 -14.63
C ILE A 543 -22.02 -16.27 -14.33
N LEU A 544 -21.85 -16.63 -13.05
CA LEU A 544 -21.74 -18.01 -12.61
C LEU A 544 -22.95 -18.41 -11.77
N THR A 545 -23.58 -19.53 -12.16
CA THR A 545 -24.77 -20.03 -11.48
C THR A 545 -24.41 -21.10 -10.46
N PHE A 546 -24.79 -20.86 -9.21
CA PHE A 546 -24.67 -21.79 -8.10
C PHE A 546 -26.00 -22.53 -7.92
N ASN A 547 -25.96 -23.84 -7.98
CA ASN A 547 -27.14 -24.69 -7.91
C ASN A 547 -27.67 -24.85 -6.46
N PRO A 548 -28.99 -25.07 -6.28
CA PRO A 548 -29.53 -25.50 -4.99
C PRO A 548 -28.87 -26.82 -4.55
N ILE A 549 -28.55 -26.92 -3.25
CA ILE A 549 -27.93 -28.13 -2.69
C ILE A 549 -28.98 -29.25 -2.63
N SER A 550 -28.63 -30.43 -3.16
CA SER A 550 -29.46 -31.63 -3.05
C SER A 550 -29.38 -32.22 -1.63
N LYS A 551 -30.30 -33.12 -1.30
CA LYS A 551 -30.31 -33.79 0.01
C LYS A 551 -29.07 -34.69 0.18
N GLU A 552 -28.65 -35.34 -0.90
CA GLU A 552 -27.44 -36.15 -0.95
C GLU A 552 -26.20 -35.30 -0.72
N THR A 553 -26.06 -34.18 -1.45
CA THR A 553 -24.96 -33.22 -1.26
C THR A 553 -24.96 -32.64 0.15
N TYR A 554 -26.14 -32.36 0.74
CA TYR A 554 -26.26 -31.86 2.11
C TYR A 554 -25.75 -32.88 3.13
N ARG A 555 -26.04 -34.18 2.91
CA ARG A 555 -25.52 -35.28 3.72
C ARG A 555 -24.00 -35.35 3.69
N GLU A 556 -23.39 -35.23 2.52
CA GLU A 556 -21.94 -35.15 2.37
C GLU A 556 -21.33 -33.95 3.12
N ILE A 557 -21.95 -32.77 3.01
CA ILE A 557 -21.49 -31.55 3.68
C ILE A 557 -21.51 -31.72 5.21
N ILE A 558 -22.53 -32.35 5.79
CA ILE A 558 -22.59 -32.63 7.22
C ILE A 558 -21.43 -33.55 7.61
N GLN A 559 -21.23 -34.64 6.90
CA GLN A 559 -20.19 -35.62 7.22
C GLN A 559 -18.78 -35.03 7.12
N GLU A 560 -18.49 -34.26 6.09
CA GLU A 560 -17.20 -33.57 5.94
C GLU A 560 -16.98 -32.47 7.00
N THR A 561 -18.01 -31.71 7.30
CA THR A 561 -17.95 -30.67 8.36
C THR A 561 -17.63 -31.32 9.71
N TYR A 562 -18.27 -32.45 9.99
CA TYR A 562 -18.03 -33.22 11.20
C TYR A 562 -16.58 -33.74 11.26
N LYS A 563 -16.11 -34.43 10.22
CA LYS A 563 -14.72 -34.94 10.15
C LYS A 563 -13.68 -33.83 10.39
N ARG A 564 -13.90 -32.68 9.78
CA ARG A 564 -13.01 -31.52 9.97
C ARG A 564 -13.01 -31.01 11.41
N ASP A 565 -14.19 -30.87 12.02
CA ASP A 565 -14.32 -30.37 13.38
C ASP A 565 -13.76 -31.36 14.40
N VAL A 566 -13.97 -32.67 14.22
CA VAL A 566 -13.39 -33.74 15.01
C VAL A 566 -11.87 -33.75 14.90
N THR A 567 -11.32 -33.66 13.67
CA THR A 567 -9.86 -33.61 13.48
C THR A 567 -9.25 -32.43 14.25
N ARG A 568 -9.89 -31.25 14.22
CA ARG A 568 -9.43 -30.08 14.96
C ARG A 568 -9.49 -30.30 16.46
N ILE A 569 -10.60 -30.86 16.96
CA ILE A 569 -10.76 -31.18 18.40
C ILE A 569 -9.69 -32.17 18.86
N LEU A 570 -9.44 -33.23 18.12
CA LEU A 570 -8.43 -34.24 18.47
C LEU A 570 -6.99 -33.70 18.38
N THR A 571 -6.75 -32.70 17.53
CA THR A 571 -5.45 -32.01 17.48
C THR A 571 -5.24 -31.17 18.74
N ASP A 572 -6.26 -30.40 19.16
CA ASP A 572 -6.17 -29.53 20.34
C ASP A 572 -6.32 -30.32 21.66
N TYR A 573 -7.12 -31.39 21.63
CA TYR A 573 -7.47 -32.24 22.79
C TYR A 573 -7.31 -33.73 22.47
N PRO A 574 -6.08 -34.28 22.37
CA PRO A 574 -5.81 -35.65 21.91
C PRO A 574 -6.42 -36.77 22.77
N ARG A 575 -6.88 -36.46 23.99
CA ARG A 575 -7.48 -37.43 24.91
C ARG A 575 -9.00 -37.48 24.87
N THR A 576 -9.61 -36.69 23.98
CA THR A 576 -11.07 -36.67 23.84
C THR A 576 -11.54 -37.92 23.09
N THR A 577 -12.53 -38.62 23.64
CA THR A 577 -13.17 -39.75 22.96
C THR A 577 -14.36 -39.21 22.14
N ILE A 578 -14.25 -39.28 20.85
CA ILE A 578 -15.27 -38.83 19.89
C ILE A 578 -15.27 -39.78 18.69
N LEU A 579 -16.43 -40.02 18.10
CA LEU A 579 -16.54 -40.89 16.93
C LEU A 579 -15.81 -40.25 15.74
N PRO A 580 -15.09 -41.02 14.91
CA PRO A 580 -14.39 -40.48 13.74
C PRO A 580 -15.35 -40.00 12.64
N GLU A 581 -16.55 -40.58 12.56
CA GLU A 581 -17.59 -40.27 11.61
C GLU A 581 -18.97 -40.35 12.28
N ILE A 582 -19.96 -39.62 11.73
CA ILE A 582 -21.35 -39.75 12.16
C ILE A 582 -21.87 -41.08 11.60
N PRO A 583 -22.46 -41.98 12.44
CA PRO A 583 -23.12 -43.19 11.96
C PRO A 583 -24.25 -42.85 10.97
N ASP A 584 -24.48 -43.75 10.01
CA ASP A 584 -25.47 -43.51 8.93
C ASP A 584 -26.89 -43.23 9.44
N ASP A 585 -27.34 -43.94 10.49
CA ASP A 585 -28.66 -43.72 11.08
C ASP A 585 -28.78 -42.32 11.72
N ASP A 586 -27.78 -41.90 12.49
CA ASP A 586 -27.76 -40.55 13.11
C ASP A 586 -27.63 -39.47 12.03
N LEU A 587 -26.84 -39.73 10.99
CA LEU A 587 -26.65 -38.79 9.90
C LEU A 587 -27.94 -38.58 9.10
N ASP A 588 -28.68 -39.64 8.84
CA ASP A 588 -30.00 -39.60 8.17
C ASP A 588 -31.03 -38.85 9.03
N GLU A 589 -31.05 -39.07 10.34
CA GLU A 589 -31.92 -38.31 11.26
C GLU A 589 -31.59 -36.82 11.26
N ILE A 590 -30.29 -36.46 11.28
CA ILE A 590 -29.83 -35.07 11.18
C ILE A 590 -30.26 -34.44 9.86
N VAL A 591 -30.08 -35.14 8.77
CA VAL A 591 -30.45 -34.66 7.43
C VAL A 591 -31.96 -34.44 7.34
N GLU A 592 -32.79 -35.41 7.80
CA GLU A 592 -34.25 -35.29 7.75
C GLU A 592 -34.76 -34.13 8.59
N SER A 593 -34.16 -33.90 9.77
CA SER A 593 -34.58 -32.84 10.67
C SER A 593 -34.10 -31.45 10.32
N THR A 594 -33.03 -31.31 9.50
CA THR A 594 -32.38 -30.01 9.28
C THR A 594 -32.28 -29.58 7.82
N TYR A 595 -32.50 -30.51 6.86
CA TYR A 595 -32.46 -30.16 5.45
C TYR A 595 -33.66 -29.33 5.03
N GLU A 596 -33.36 -28.11 4.58
CA GLU A 596 -34.34 -27.22 3.96
C GLU A 596 -33.76 -26.69 2.64
N LYS A 597 -34.42 -27.00 1.53
CA LYS A 597 -33.98 -26.69 0.18
C LYS A 597 -33.63 -25.21 -0.03
N ASN A 598 -34.33 -24.30 0.66
CA ASN A 598 -34.18 -22.86 0.50
C ASN A 598 -33.05 -22.25 1.37
N PHE A 599 -32.54 -23.00 2.36
CA PHE A 599 -31.51 -22.52 3.29
C PHE A 599 -30.10 -23.04 2.97
N GLY A 600 -29.99 -23.94 1.98
CA GLY A 600 -28.71 -24.50 1.56
C GLY A 600 -27.97 -25.22 2.69
N ALA A 601 -26.65 -25.03 2.79
CA ALA A 601 -25.81 -25.66 3.82
C ALA A 601 -25.76 -24.91 5.17
N ARG A 602 -26.41 -23.77 5.33
CA ARG A 602 -26.35 -22.99 6.60
C ARG A 602 -26.78 -23.79 7.83
N PRO A 603 -27.85 -24.64 7.81
CA PRO A 603 -28.21 -25.44 8.97
C PRO A 603 -27.20 -26.54 9.32
N ALA A 604 -26.42 -27.05 8.36
CA ALA A 604 -25.48 -28.15 8.57
C ALA A 604 -24.44 -27.85 9.67
N ALA A 605 -23.81 -26.68 9.65
CA ALA A 605 -22.80 -26.32 10.64
C ALA A 605 -23.37 -26.28 12.07
N LYS A 606 -24.63 -25.81 12.23
CA LYS A 606 -25.31 -25.80 13.52
C LYS A 606 -25.67 -27.20 14.00
N ALA A 607 -26.10 -28.06 13.09
CA ALA A 607 -26.44 -29.46 13.36
C ALA A 607 -25.20 -30.24 13.80
N VAL A 608 -24.11 -30.14 13.06
CA VAL A 608 -22.81 -30.76 13.39
C VAL A 608 -22.33 -30.28 14.76
N LYS A 609 -22.33 -28.97 15.01
CA LYS A 609 -21.93 -28.44 16.32
C LYS A 609 -22.73 -29.03 17.46
N LYS A 610 -24.05 -29.14 17.30
CA LYS A 610 -24.93 -29.74 18.31
C LYS A 610 -24.59 -31.23 18.53
N TYR A 611 -24.37 -31.96 17.46
CA TYR A 611 -24.04 -33.40 17.53
C TYR A 611 -22.68 -33.63 18.19
N VAL A 612 -21.65 -32.87 17.85
CA VAL A 612 -20.31 -32.91 18.48
C VAL A 612 -20.41 -32.63 19.97
N LEU A 613 -21.12 -31.57 20.35
CA LEU A 613 -21.30 -31.22 21.77
C LEU A 613 -21.99 -32.33 22.58
N ASN A 614 -22.95 -33.02 22.00
CA ASN A 614 -23.63 -34.14 22.66
C ASN A 614 -22.73 -35.36 22.87
N GLN A 615 -21.63 -35.50 22.11
CA GLN A 615 -20.66 -36.58 22.30
C GLN A 615 -19.56 -36.24 23.34
N VAL A 616 -19.27 -34.95 23.53
CA VAL A 616 -18.16 -34.51 24.37
C VAL A 616 -18.63 -34.08 25.77
N LEU A 617 -19.88 -33.63 25.91
CA LEU A 617 -20.50 -33.24 27.17
C LEU A 617 -21.27 -34.42 27.81
#